data_5cc3bc9a9df623ec3d891bf74c4393f1
#
_entry.id   5cc3bc9a9df623ec3d891bf74c4393f1
#
_cell.length_a   1.000
_cell.length_b   1.000
_cell.length_c   1.000
_cell.angle_alpha   90.00
_cell.angle_beta   90.00
_cell.angle_gamma   90.00
#
_symmetry.space_group_name_H-M   'P 1'
#
loop_
_entity.id
_entity.type
_entity.pdbx_description
1 polymer ?
#
loop_
_entity_poly.entity_id
_entity_poly.type
_entity_poly.pdbx_seq_one_letter_code
_entity_poly.pdbx_strand_id
1 'polypeptide(L)'
;FVLPTSLGQALIIAVAVLAFPTVDGQPLLPVEPVQILWINLIVAVALALPLAFEAAEPDLMRRPPRDSRVPLLDRPMIVRTLVVAVTLTAVALALFLVERSRQLDAGAEPDIALARAQTTAVTGAVFLQALYLLACRSLTRPNRELGRFSNPSVYLGIGVVLVLQALYVTLPFMHDVFGSARLDGRALALAAAAALVILPVTWVEERWRVRRLQRAGAA
;
A
#
# COMPACT_ATOMS: atom_id res chain seq x y z
N PHE A 1 7.80 0.81 6.76
CA PHE A 1 6.83 1.17 5.73
C PHE A 1 7.15 0.47 4.41
N VAL A 2 8.34 0.69 3.82
CA VAL A 2 8.70 0.22 2.46
C VAL A 2 8.70 -1.31 2.33
N LEU A 3 9.25 -2.05 3.31
CA LEU A 3 9.38 -3.51 3.21
C LEU A 3 8.05 -4.25 2.98
N PRO A 4 6.97 -4.00 3.77
CA PRO A 4 5.67 -4.64 3.52
C PRO A 4 5.05 -4.27 2.18
N THR A 5 5.18 -3.02 1.77
CA THR A 5 4.59 -2.54 0.52
C THR A 5 5.29 -3.12 -0.71
N SER A 6 6.63 -3.18 -0.71
CA SER A 6 7.41 -3.81 -1.78
C SER A 6 7.17 -5.32 -1.85
N LEU A 7 7.07 -6.00 -0.70
CA LEU A 7 6.72 -7.43 -0.66
C LEU A 7 5.32 -7.66 -1.23
N GLY A 8 4.35 -6.82 -0.90
CA GLY A 8 3.00 -6.91 -1.45
C GLY A 8 2.97 -6.75 -2.98
N GLN A 9 3.71 -5.78 -3.51
CA GLN A 9 3.83 -5.61 -4.96
C GLN A 9 4.47 -6.83 -5.64
N ALA A 10 5.53 -7.40 -5.05
CA ALA A 10 6.14 -8.63 -5.56
C ALA A 10 5.16 -9.81 -5.52
N LEU A 11 4.35 -9.93 -4.46
CA LEU A 11 3.34 -10.98 -4.35
C LEU A 11 2.21 -10.82 -5.38
N ILE A 12 1.80 -9.60 -5.75
CA ILE A 12 0.81 -9.39 -6.82
C ILE A 12 1.28 -10.06 -8.11
N ILE A 13 2.54 -9.83 -8.50
CA ILE A 13 3.12 -10.42 -9.70
C ILE A 13 3.29 -11.93 -9.55
N ALA A 14 3.81 -12.39 -8.43
CA ALA A 14 4.00 -13.82 -8.19
C ALA A 14 2.69 -14.60 -8.28
N VAL A 15 1.62 -14.10 -7.64
CA VAL A 15 0.29 -14.73 -7.71
C VAL A 15 -0.27 -14.68 -9.13
N ALA A 16 -0.09 -13.56 -9.83
CA ALA A 16 -0.58 -13.44 -11.21
C ALA A 16 0.08 -14.46 -12.14
N VAL A 17 1.40 -14.56 -12.10
CA VAL A 17 2.14 -15.52 -12.95
C VAL A 17 1.79 -16.97 -12.63
N LEU A 18 1.49 -17.29 -11.37
CA LEU A 18 1.20 -18.68 -10.95
C LEU A 18 -0.27 -19.07 -11.12
N ALA A 19 -1.21 -18.13 -10.99
CA ALA A 19 -2.62 -18.44 -10.87
C ALA A 19 -3.50 -17.89 -12.00
N PHE A 20 -3.03 -16.91 -12.78
CA PHE A 20 -3.83 -16.31 -13.84
C PHE A 20 -3.56 -16.97 -15.18
N PRO A 21 -4.55 -16.98 -16.09
CA PRO A 21 -4.36 -17.52 -17.43
C PRO A 21 -3.39 -16.67 -18.25
N THR A 22 -2.75 -17.30 -19.20
CA THR A 22 -1.99 -16.59 -20.23
C THR A 22 -2.93 -16.18 -21.37
N VAL A 23 -2.77 -14.95 -21.85
CA VAL A 23 -3.46 -14.42 -23.02
C VAL A 23 -2.38 -14.09 -24.05
N ASP A 24 -2.46 -14.61 -25.27
CA ASP A 24 -1.46 -14.46 -26.33
C ASP A 24 -0.02 -14.79 -25.89
N GLY A 25 0.12 -15.84 -25.05
CA GLY A 25 1.42 -16.30 -24.55
C GLY A 25 2.02 -15.43 -23.42
N GLN A 26 1.32 -14.39 -22.96
CA GLN A 26 1.73 -13.55 -21.86
C GLN A 26 0.82 -13.76 -20.65
N PRO A 27 1.34 -13.78 -19.41
CA PRO A 27 0.51 -13.87 -18.21
C PRO A 27 -0.38 -12.63 -18.08
N LEU A 28 -1.64 -12.82 -17.70
CA LEU A 28 -2.56 -11.73 -17.41
C LEU A 28 -2.12 -11.02 -16.14
N LEU A 29 -1.51 -9.85 -16.26
CA LEU A 29 -0.96 -9.11 -15.11
C LEU A 29 -1.97 -8.11 -14.55
N PRO A 30 -2.23 -8.14 -13.24
CA PRO A 30 -3.05 -7.12 -12.56
C PRO A 30 -2.39 -5.75 -12.48
N VAL A 31 -1.06 -5.72 -12.58
CA VAL A 31 -0.23 -4.51 -12.58
C VAL A 31 0.95 -4.74 -13.53
N GLU A 32 1.15 -3.84 -14.46
CA GLU A 32 2.28 -3.88 -15.38
C GLU A 32 3.60 -3.49 -14.69
N PRO A 33 4.75 -3.98 -15.16
CA PRO A 33 6.06 -3.62 -14.60
C PRO A 33 6.29 -2.10 -14.55
N VAL A 34 5.88 -1.37 -15.59
CA VAL A 34 6.00 0.10 -15.64
C VAL A 34 5.12 0.78 -14.59
N GLN A 35 3.96 0.22 -14.28
CA GLN A 35 3.06 0.70 -13.23
C GLN A 35 3.65 0.46 -11.83
N ILE A 36 4.41 -0.63 -11.64
CA ILE A 36 5.16 -0.88 -10.40
C ILE A 36 6.24 0.19 -10.20
N LEU A 37 6.93 0.58 -11.27
CA LEU A 37 7.89 1.70 -11.20
C LEU A 37 7.22 3.00 -10.77
N TRP A 38 6.02 3.28 -11.30
CA TRP A 38 5.21 4.43 -10.85
C TRP A 38 4.88 4.37 -9.37
N ILE A 39 4.33 3.24 -8.90
CA ILE A 39 4.00 3.07 -7.47
C ILE A 39 5.25 3.25 -6.61
N ASN A 40 6.37 2.63 -6.98
CA ASN A 40 7.61 2.72 -6.20
C ASN A 40 8.15 4.14 -6.14
N LEU A 41 8.08 4.91 -7.23
CA LEU A 41 8.48 6.31 -7.27
C LEU A 41 7.65 7.15 -6.30
N ILE A 42 6.32 7.04 -6.36
CA ILE A 42 5.40 7.77 -5.47
C ILE A 42 5.66 7.38 -4.02
N VAL A 43 5.76 6.08 -3.74
CA VAL A 43 5.92 5.55 -2.38
C VAL A 43 7.25 5.97 -1.78
N ALA A 44 8.33 5.89 -2.53
CA ALA A 44 9.65 6.26 -2.01
C ALA A 44 9.75 7.76 -1.71
N VAL A 45 9.28 8.61 -2.64
CA VAL A 45 9.47 10.07 -2.54
C VAL A 45 8.37 10.72 -1.71
N ALA A 46 7.11 10.41 -1.99
CA ALA A 46 6.00 11.15 -1.39
C ALA A 46 5.48 10.52 -0.09
N LEU A 47 5.66 9.21 0.12
CA LEU A 47 5.17 8.53 1.33
C LEU A 47 6.29 8.16 2.30
N ALA A 48 7.41 7.61 1.84
CA ALA A 48 8.47 7.16 2.75
C ALA A 48 9.32 8.32 3.30
N LEU A 49 9.67 9.29 2.46
CA LEU A 49 10.49 10.43 2.87
C LEU A 49 9.86 11.28 4.00
N PRO A 50 8.55 11.58 4.03
CA PRO A 50 7.93 12.29 5.14
C PRO A 50 8.10 11.63 6.51
N LEU A 51 8.28 10.32 6.59
CA LEU A 51 8.56 9.64 7.87
C LEU A 51 9.93 10.02 8.46
N ALA A 52 10.88 10.48 7.65
CA ALA A 52 12.18 10.95 8.15
C ALA A 52 12.07 12.25 8.96
N PHE A 53 10.97 12.99 8.80
CA PHE A 53 10.67 14.23 9.55
C PHE A 53 9.81 13.97 10.80
N GLU A 54 9.55 12.69 11.15
CA GLU A 54 8.81 12.38 12.38
C GLU A 54 9.64 12.78 13.60
N ALA A 55 9.02 13.41 14.58
CA ALA A 55 9.70 13.84 15.79
C ALA A 55 10.26 12.64 16.56
N ALA A 56 11.49 12.79 17.08
CA ALA A 56 12.10 11.77 17.93
C ALA A 56 11.25 11.53 19.18
N GLU A 57 11.16 10.26 19.61
CA GLU A 57 10.46 9.91 20.85
C GLU A 57 11.16 10.58 22.04
N PRO A 58 10.42 11.19 23.01
CA PRO A 58 11.01 11.98 24.10
C PRO A 58 12.00 11.23 24.99
N ASP A 59 11.86 9.90 25.06
CA ASP A 59 12.68 9.01 25.89
C ASP A 59 13.78 8.27 25.09
N LEU A 60 13.95 8.58 23.82
CA LEU A 60 14.90 7.89 22.92
C LEU A 60 16.33 7.93 23.48
N MET A 61 16.77 9.08 23.97
CA MET A 61 18.14 9.27 24.50
C MET A 61 18.32 8.70 25.92
N ARG A 62 17.26 8.27 26.59
CA ARG A 62 17.31 7.65 27.91
C ARG A 62 17.30 6.14 27.87
N ARG A 63 17.02 5.56 26.71
CA ARG A 63 17.04 4.11 26.50
C ARG A 63 18.46 3.61 26.34
N PRO A 64 18.80 2.43 26.91
CA PRO A 64 20.09 1.82 26.65
C PRO A 64 20.24 1.53 25.14
N PRO A 65 21.49 1.52 24.63
CA PRO A 65 21.75 1.11 23.25
C PRO A 65 21.16 -0.26 22.96
N ARG A 66 20.68 -0.44 21.73
CA ARG A 66 20.14 -1.72 21.30
C ARG A 66 21.24 -2.79 21.32
N ASP A 67 20.94 -3.96 21.85
CA ASP A 67 21.83 -5.11 21.75
C ASP A 67 22.02 -5.51 20.27
N SER A 68 23.26 -5.53 19.81
CA SER A 68 23.61 -5.90 18.43
C SER A 68 23.27 -7.36 18.07
N ARG A 69 23.06 -8.22 19.08
CA ARG A 69 22.67 -9.62 18.91
C ARG A 69 21.20 -9.80 18.56
N VAL A 70 20.35 -8.80 18.84
CA VAL A 70 18.94 -8.86 18.51
C VAL A 70 18.75 -8.60 17.01
N PRO A 71 18.11 -9.52 16.26
CA PRO A 71 17.90 -9.35 14.81
C PRO A 71 17.08 -8.08 14.52
N LEU A 72 17.40 -7.41 13.40
CA LEU A 72 16.70 -6.19 12.96
C LEU A 72 15.22 -6.46 12.69
N LEU A 73 14.92 -7.62 12.13
CA LEU A 73 13.56 -8.09 11.88
C LEU A 73 13.17 -9.06 12.99
N ASP A 74 12.46 -8.57 13.97
CA ASP A 74 11.86 -9.40 15.01
C ASP A 74 10.56 -10.08 14.50
N ARG A 75 10.06 -11.06 15.25
CA ARG A 75 8.82 -11.77 14.90
C ARG A 75 7.61 -10.85 14.71
N PRO A 76 7.34 -9.86 15.58
CA PRO A 76 6.26 -8.91 15.35
C PRO A 76 6.39 -8.14 14.04
N MET A 77 7.60 -7.72 13.69
CA MET A 77 7.87 -6.99 12.45
C MET A 77 7.67 -7.86 11.20
N ILE A 78 8.08 -9.13 11.26
CA ILE A 78 7.83 -10.11 10.20
C ILE A 78 6.32 -10.33 10.01
N VAL A 79 5.58 -10.56 11.10
CA VAL A 79 4.12 -10.75 11.05
C VAL A 79 3.43 -9.53 10.45
N ARG A 80 3.80 -8.33 10.90
CA ARG A 80 3.28 -7.08 10.34
C ARG A 80 3.57 -6.97 8.83
N THR A 81 4.80 -7.27 8.43
CA THR A 81 5.21 -7.26 7.02
C THR A 81 4.35 -8.20 6.18
N LEU A 82 4.16 -9.43 6.64
CA LEU A 82 3.35 -10.43 5.93
C LEU A 82 1.87 -10.03 5.88
N VAL A 83 1.29 -9.60 6.99
CA VAL A 83 -0.12 -9.20 7.07
C VAL A 83 -0.40 -8.04 6.11
N VAL A 84 0.43 -7.02 6.11
CA VAL A 84 0.25 -5.86 5.23
C VAL A 84 0.48 -6.24 3.77
N ALA A 85 1.53 -7.03 3.46
CA ALA A 85 1.82 -7.47 2.11
C ALA A 85 0.66 -8.32 1.53
N VAL A 86 0.15 -9.28 2.30
CA VAL A 86 -1.01 -10.10 1.90
C VAL A 86 -2.26 -9.25 1.72
N THR A 87 -2.51 -8.28 2.61
CA THR A 87 -3.66 -7.38 2.49
C THR A 87 -3.56 -6.54 1.22
N LEU A 88 -2.39 -5.94 0.94
CA LEU A 88 -2.16 -5.17 -0.28
C LEU A 88 -2.39 -6.00 -1.53
N THR A 89 -1.83 -7.22 -1.56
CA THR A 89 -2.01 -8.18 -2.67
C THR A 89 -3.48 -8.53 -2.86
N ALA A 90 -4.18 -8.92 -1.79
CA ALA A 90 -5.57 -9.32 -1.87
C ALA A 90 -6.48 -8.17 -2.36
N VAL A 91 -6.26 -6.95 -1.87
CA VAL A 91 -7.01 -5.77 -2.31
C VAL A 91 -6.74 -5.45 -3.78
N ALA A 92 -5.48 -5.46 -4.22
CA ALA A 92 -5.14 -5.18 -5.61
C ALA A 92 -5.73 -6.22 -6.58
N LEU A 93 -5.59 -7.51 -6.25
CA LEU A 93 -6.17 -8.60 -7.05
C LEU A 93 -7.70 -8.55 -7.09
N ALA A 94 -8.35 -8.30 -5.95
CA ALA A 94 -9.81 -8.18 -5.89
C ALA A 94 -10.30 -7.01 -6.75
N LEU A 95 -9.67 -5.84 -6.65
CA LEU A 95 -10.02 -4.68 -7.46
C LEU A 95 -9.83 -4.96 -8.95
N PHE A 96 -8.73 -5.59 -9.33
CA PHE A 96 -8.46 -5.99 -10.71
C PHE A 96 -9.57 -6.92 -11.24
N LEU A 97 -9.87 -7.99 -10.53
CA LEU A 97 -10.85 -8.98 -10.97
C LEU A 97 -12.26 -8.39 -11.05
N VAL A 98 -12.69 -7.64 -10.04
CA VAL A 98 -14.01 -7.01 -10.00
C VAL A 98 -14.16 -6.00 -11.13
N GLU A 99 -13.18 -5.13 -11.33
CA GLU A 99 -13.28 -4.11 -12.36
C GLU A 99 -13.20 -4.72 -13.77
N ARG A 100 -12.31 -5.71 -13.97
CA ARG A 100 -12.20 -6.40 -15.26
C ARG A 100 -13.52 -7.10 -15.64
N SER A 101 -14.10 -7.87 -14.70
CA SER A 101 -15.40 -8.52 -14.92
C SER A 101 -16.48 -7.49 -15.26
N ARG A 102 -16.57 -6.41 -14.48
CA ARG A 102 -17.54 -5.33 -14.71
C ARG A 102 -17.43 -4.71 -16.10
N GLN A 103 -16.22 -4.45 -16.56
CA GLN A 103 -15.98 -3.84 -17.88
C GLN A 103 -16.35 -4.81 -19.02
N LEU A 104 -16.00 -6.08 -18.88
CA LEU A 104 -16.36 -7.11 -19.86
C LEU A 104 -17.87 -7.33 -19.92
N ASP A 105 -18.55 -7.39 -18.76
CA ASP A 105 -20.00 -7.52 -18.68
C ASP A 105 -20.75 -6.30 -19.28
N ALA A 106 -20.10 -5.13 -19.26
CA ALA A 106 -20.61 -3.92 -19.91
C ALA A 106 -20.31 -3.87 -21.43
N GLY A 107 -19.68 -4.90 -21.98
CA GLY A 107 -19.35 -4.97 -23.41
C GLY A 107 -18.12 -4.17 -23.83
N ALA A 108 -17.23 -3.81 -22.90
CA ALA A 108 -15.98 -3.12 -23.24
C ALA A 108 -15.02 -4.07 -23.96
N GLU A 109 -14.20 -3.53 -24.89
CA GLU A 109 -13.13 -4.30 -25.50
C GLU A 109 -12.17 -4.85 -24.45
N PRO A 110 -11.60 -6.07 -24.66
CA PRO A 110 -10.72 -6.72 -23.68
C PRO A 110 -9.53 -5.88 -23.24
N ASP A 111 -8.90 -5.13 -24.15
CA ASP A 111 -7.75 -4.27 -23.85
C ASP A 111 -8.15 -3.06 -23.01
N ILE A 112 -9.30 -2.45 -23.28
CA ILE A 112 -9.84 -1.34 -22.49
C ILE A 112 -10.24 -1.83 -21.08
N ALA A 113 -10.87 -3.00 -21.01
CA ALA A 113 -11.24 -3.63 -19.74
C ALA A 113 -9.99 -3.95 -18.90
N LEU A 114 -8.92 -4.44 -19.54
CA LEU A 114 -7.64 -4.72 -18.90
C LEU A 114 -6.99 -3.45 -18.35
N ALA A 115 -6.81 -2.41 -19.19
CA ALA A 115 -6.19 -1.16 -18.78
C ALA A 115 -6.93 -0.46 -17.62
N ARG A 116 -8.28 -0.46 -17.65
CA ARG A 116 -9.09 0.07 -16.55
C ARG A 116 -8.96 -0.74 -15.27
N ALA A 117 -8.96 -2.07 -15.37
CA ALA A 117 -8.80 -2.96 -14.23
C ALA A 117 -7.42 -2.79 -13.57
N GLN A 118 -6.35 -2.74 -14.38
CA GLN A 118 -4.99 -2.47 -13.91
C GLN A 118 -4.89 -1.09 -13.23
N THR A 119 -5.43 -0.05 -13.85
CA THR A 119 -5.43 1.31 -13.27
C THR A 119 -6.20 1.35 -11.94
N THR A 120 -7.31 0.61 -11.83
CA THR A 120 -8.08 0.52 -10.58
C THR A 120 -7.29 -0.20 -9.48
N ALA A 121 -6.60 -1.29 -9.82
CA ALA A 121 -5.74 -2.02 -8.89
C ALA A 121 -4.57 -1.15 -8.39
N VAL A 122 -3.88 -0.45 -9.30
CA VAL A 122 -2.81 0.52 -8.98
C VAL A 122 -3.33 1.62 -8.05
N THR A 123 -4.48 2.21 -8.38
CA THR A 123 -5.10 3.29 -7.59
C THR A 123 -5.44 2.80 -6.18
N GLY A 124 -6.04 1.62 -6.06
CA GLY A 124 -6.33 1.01 -4.77
C GLY A 124 -5.08 0.70 -3.95
N ALA A 125 -4.03 0.19 -4.60
CA ALA A 125 -2.74 -0.06 -3.96
C ALA A 125 -2.11 1.24 -3.43
N VAL A 126 -2.14 2.32 -4.20
CA VAL A 126 -1.61 3.64 -3.79
C VAL A 126 -2.41 4.21 -2.62
N PHE A 127 -3.75 4.17 -2.67
CA PHE A 127 -4.60 4.64 -1.58
C PHE A 127 -4.39 3.83 -0.30
N LEU A 128 -4.28 2.50 -0.41
CA LEU A 128 -3.98 1.63 0.73
C LEU A 128 -2.64 1.99 1.37
N GLN A 129 -1.60 2.22 0.57
CA GLN A 129 -0.27 2.59 1.05
C GLN A 129 -0.27 3.98 1.69
N ALA A 130 -1.03 4.95 1.17
CA ALA A 130 -1.21 6.26 1.77
C ALA A 130 -1.89 6.16 3.16
N LEU A 131 -2.91 5.32 3.31
CA LEU A 131 -3.54 5.05 4.61
C LEU A 131 -2.62 4.27 5.55
N TYR A 132 -1.86 3.30 5.03
CA TYR A 132 -0.89 2.53 5.81
C TYR A 132 0.24 3.41 6.37
N LEU A 133 0.62 4.46 5.65
CA LEU A 133 1.61 5.44 6.14
C LEU A 133 1.23 5.99 7.52
N LEU A 134 -0.06 6.29 7.74
CA LEU A 134 -0.56 6.80 9.01
C LEU A 134 -0.33 5.81 10.16
N ALA A 135 -0.38 4.50 9.89
CA ALA A 135 -0.11 3.45 10.86
C ALA A 135 1.40 3.23 11.11
N CYS A 136 2.27 3.79 10.25
CA CYS A 136 3.72 3.62 10.35
C CYS A 136 4.44 4.74 11.14
N ARG A 137 3.72 5.74 11.64
CA ARG A 137 4.31 6.90 12.32
C ARG A 137 5.03 6.55 13.63
N SER A 138 4.59 5.49 14.33
CA SER A 138 5.31 4.97 15.50
C SER A 138 5.36 3.44 15.50
N LEU A 139 6.49 2.91 15.94
CA LEU A 139 6.68 1.46 16.14
C LEU A 139 6.45 1.05 17.60
N THR A 140 6.63 1.98 18.56
CA THR A 140 6.63 1.65 19.99
C THR A 140 5.40 2.15 20.72
N ARG A 141 4.78 3.23 20.26
CA ARG A 141 3.61 3.85 20.89
C ARG A 141 2.36 3.72 20.03
N PRO A 142 1.18 3.62 20.65
CA PRO A 142 -0.08 3.71 19.92
C PRO A 142 -0.17 5.05 19.18
N ASN A 143 -0.61 5.02 17.93
CA ASN A 143 -0.77 6.25 17.11
C ASN A 143 -1.67 7.31 17.78
N ARG A 144 -2.52 6.92 18.73
CA ARG A 144 -3.39 7.84 19.48
C ARG A 144 -2.64 8.77 20.42
N GLU A 145 -1.45 8.36 20.90
CA GLU A 145 -0.60 9.17 21.78
C GLU A 145 0.27 10.16 21.01
N LEU A 146 0.48 9.91 19.71
CA LEU A 146 1.09 10.87 18.81
C LEU A 146 0.03 11.92 18.45
N GLY A 147 0.27 13.19 18.70
CA GLY A 147 -0.64 14.25 18.27
C GLY A 147 -0.98 14.10 16.78
N ARG A 148 -2.27 14.21 16.42
CA ARG A 148 -2.74 13.99 15.03
C ARG A 148 -1.96 14.81 14.01
N PHE A 149 -1.49 16.00 14.36
CA PHE A 149 -0.77 16.95 13.51
C PHE A 149 0.70 17.15 13.92
N SER A 150 1.30 16.20 14.63
CA SER A 150 2.70 16.31 15.08
C SER A 150 3.71 16.31 13.92
N ASN A 151 3.35 15.72 12.78
CA ASN A 151 4.17 15.75 11.57
C ASN A 151 3.34 16.19 10.35
N PRO A 152 3.35 17.48 9.99
CA PRO A 152 2.62 17.98 8.83
C PRO A 152 3.16 17.44 7.50
N SER A 153 4.44 17.01 7.45
CA SER A 153 5.05 16.46 6.23
C SER A 153 4.37 15.18 5.75
N VAL A 154 3.82 14.38 6.68
CA VAL A 154 3.04 13.16 6.33
C VAL A 154 1.78 13.53 5.55
N TYR A 155 1.06 14.54 5.99
CA TYR A 155 -0.16 14.99 5.31
C TYR A 155 0.14 15.65 3.97
N LEU A 156 1.25 16.41 3.91
CA LEU A 156 1.75 16.96 2.65
C LEU A 156 2.08 15.84 1.67
N GLY A 157 2.81 14.79 2.12
CA GLY A 157 3.14 13.62 1.31
C GLY A 157 1.89 12.91 0.77
N ILE A 158 0.89 12.69 1.62
CA ILE A 158 -0.40 12.11 1.19
C ILE A 158 -1.08 13.02 0.17
N GLY A 159 -1.11 14.34 0.39
CA GLY A 159 -1.67 15.29 -0.56
C GLY A 159 -0.98 15.24 -1.93
N VAL A 160 0.35 15.19 -1.94
CA VAL A 160 1.15 15.04 -3.17
C VAL A 160 0.80 13.72 -3.89
N VAL A 161 0.69 12.61 -3.16
CA VAL A 161 0.29 11.31 -3.74
C VAL A 161 -1.09 11.39 -4.38
N LEU A 162 -2.06 12.01 -3.71
CA LEU A 162 -3.42 12.15 -4.26
C LEU A 162 -3.43 12.99 -5.55
N VAL A 163 -2.65 14.07 -5.60
CA VAL A 163 -2.49 14.86 -6.81
C VAL A 163 -1.82 14.06 -7.93
N LEU A 164 -0.70 13.38 -7.63
CA LEU A 164 0.01 12.55 -8.61
C LEU A 164 -0.88 11.41 -9.13
N GLN A 165 -1.67 10.79 -8.26
CA GLN A 165 -2.60 9.74 -8.67
C GLN A 165 -3.77 10.27 -9.49
N ALA A 166 -4.26 11.48 -9.21
CA ALA A 166 -5.25 12.14 -10.05
C ALA A 166 -4.68 12.41 -11.47
N LEU A 167 -3.44 12.88 -11.55
CA LEU A 167 -2.75 13.08 -12.83
C LEU A 167 -2.55 11.74 -13.58
N TYR A 168 -2.16 10.68 -12.87
CA TYR A 168 -1.99 9.34 -13.44
C TYR A 168 -3.27 8.80 -14.10
N VAL A 169 -4.43 9.08 -13.51
CA VAL A 169 -5.74 8.61 -14.01
C VAL A 169 -6.29 9.53 -15.11
N THR A 170 -5.91 10.81 -15.14
CA THR A 170 -6.57 11.82 -16.00
C THR A 170 -5.74 12.26 -17.20
N LEU A 171 -4.40 12.27 -17.07
CA LEU A 171 -3.54 12.81 -18.13
C LEU A 171 -3.32 11.80 -19.26
N PRO A 172 -3.55 12.16 -20.55
CA PRO A 172 -3.27 11.30 -21.69
C PRO A 172 -1.81 10.84 -21.73
N PHE A 173 -0.85 11.71 -21.43
CA PHE A 173 0.57 11.35 -21.35
C PHE A 173 0.84 10.19 -20.39
N MET A 174 0.14 10.13 -19.25
CA MET A 174 0.27 9.02 -18.30
C MET A 174 -0.32 7.72 -18.86
N HIS A 175 -1.37 7.83 -19.67
CA HIS A 175 -1.95 6.67 -20.36
C HIS A 175 -0.96 6.08 -21.34
N ASP A 176 -0.28 6.93 -22.13
CA ASP A 176 0.69 6.50 -23.13
C ASP A 176 1.94 5.88 -22.50
N VAL A 177 2.44 6.45 -21.40
CA VAL A 177 3.69 6.00 -20.77
C VAL A 177 3.49 4.80 -19.86
N PHE A 178 2.39 4.77 -19.08
CA PHE A 178 2.16 3.75 -18.04
C PHE A 178 1.05 2.75 -18.38
N GLY A 179 0.45 2.84 -19.55
CA GLY A 179 -0.71 2.01 -19.90
C GLY A 179 -1.91 2.23 -18.98
N SER A 180 -1.99 3.41 -18.34
CA SER A 180 -3.11 3.73 -17.45
C SER A 180 -4.35 4.09 -18.27
N ALA A 181 -5.52 4.08 -17.63
CA ALA A 181 -6.77 4.43 -18.25
C ALA A 181 -7.59 5.38 -17.35
N ARG A 182 -8.45 6.16 -17.98
CA ARG A 182 -9.39 6.99 -17.23
C ARG A 182 -10.38 6.12 -16.46
N LEU A 183 -10.50 6.39 -15.16
CA LEU A 183 -11.45 5.70 -14.29
C LEU A 183 -12.75 6.49 -14.14
N ASP A 184 -13.86 5.78 -14.03
CA ASP A 184 -15.13 6.36 -13.64
C ASP A 184 -15.22 6.58 -12.12
N GLY A 185 -16.21 7.36 -11.66
CA GLY A 185 -16.40 7.64 -10.24
C GLY A 185 -16.65 6.39 -9.39
N ARG A 186 -17.22 5.35 -9.99
CA ARG A 186 -17.47 4.05 -9.32
C ARG A 186 -16.17 3.30 -9.05
N ALA A 187 -15.27 3.22 -10.04
CA ALA A 187 -13.97 2.57 -9.89
C ALA A 187 -13.10 3.29 -8.84
N LEU A 188 -13.11 4.64 -8.85
CA LEU A 188 -12.43 5.45 -7.84
C LEU A 188 -13.00 5.22 -6.44
N ALA A 189 -14.33 5.20 -6.29
CA ALA A 189 -14.98 4.94 -5.03
C ALA A 189 -14.69 3.52 -4.52
N LEU A 190 -14.68 2.53 -5.42
CA LEU A 190 -14.34 1.14 -5.11
C LEU A 190 -12.89 1.02 -4.63
N ALA A 191 -11.95 1.67 -5.33
CA ALA A 191 -10.54 1.70 -4.95
C ALA A 191 -10.34 2.36 -3.57
N ALA A 192 -11.01 3.49 -3.31
CA ALA A 192 -10.96 4.17 -2.02
C ALA A 192 -11.58 3.32 -0.89
N ALA A 193 -12.75 2.71 -1.13
CA ALA A 193 -13.40 1.86 -0.14
C ALA A 193 -12.57 0.61 0.19
N ALA A 194 -11.99 -0.05 -0.82
CA ALA A 194 -11.13 -1.21 -0.63
C ALA A 194 -9.85 -0.86 0.15
N ALA A 195 -9.28 0.32 -0.07
CA ALA A 195 -8.11 0.79 0.67
C ALA A 195 -8.37 0.95 2.18
N LEU A 196 -9.62 1.24 2.60
CA LEU A 196 -9.98 1.36 4.02
C LEU A 196 -9.79 0.07 4.81
N VAL A 197 -9.72 -1.08 4.15
CA VAL A 197 -9.48 -2.40 4.79
C VAL A 197 -8.18 -2.40 5.59
N ILE A 198 -7.17 -1.59 5.21
CA ILE A 198 -5.90 -1.52 5.94
C ILE A 198 -6.08 -0.99 7.37
N LEU A 199 -7.08 -0.15 7.64
CA LEU A 199 -7.28 0.46 8.95
C LEU A 199 -7.64 -0.56 10.04
N PRO A 200 -8.67 -1.42 9.89
CA PRO A 200 -8.94 -2.47 10.86
C PRO A 200 -7.80 -3.49 10.95
N VAL A 201 -7.13 -3.81 9.83
CA VAL A 201 -6.01 -4.75 9.81
C VAL A 201 -4.84 -4.23 10.68
N THR A 202 -4.42 -3.00 10.48
CA THR A 202 -3.34 -2.40 11.27
C THR A 202 -3.74 -2.18 12.73
N TRP A 203 -5.01 -1.86 13.01
CA TRP A 203 -5.51 -1.71 14.37
C TRP A 203 -5.51 -3.05 15.15
N VAL A 204 -5.89 -4.15 14.52
CA VAL A 204 -5.85 -5.49 15.12
C VAL A 204 -4.38 -5.90 15.37
N GLU A 205 -3.49 -5.68 14.41
CA GLU A 205 -2.06 -5.95 14.55
C GLU A 205 -1.45 -5.15 15.72
N GLU A 206 -1.73 -3.85 15.79
CA GLU A 206 -1.26 -2.98 16.85
C GLU A 206 -1.71 -3.46 18.24
N ARG A 207 -2.99 -3.81 18.40
CA ARG A 207 -3.53 -4.38 19.64
C ARG A 207 -2.85 -5.68 20.03
N TRP A 208 -2.61 -6.56 19.08
CA TRP A 208 -1.95 -7.83 19.31
C TRP A 208 -0.49 -7.61 19.76
N ARG A 209 0.22 -6.70 19.13
CA ARG A 209 1.59 -6.31 19.45
C ARG A 209 1.71 -5.72 20.86
N VAL A 210 0.86 -4.76 21.19
CA VAL A 210 0.83 -4.13 22.52
C VAL A 210 0.57 -5.16 23.63
N ARG A 211 -0.40 -6.05 23.45
CA ARG A 211 -0.70 -7.13 24.42
C ARG A 211 0.47 -8.07 24.63
N ARG A 212 1.25 -8.37 23.57
CA ARG A 212 2.45 -9.21 23.69
C ARG A 212 3.56 -8.53 24.46
N LEU A 213 3.81 -7.25 24.21
CA LEU A 213 4.82 -6.47 24.94
C LEU A 213 4.48 -6.37 26.43
N GLN A 214 3.22 -6.15 26.78
CA GLN A 214 2.76 -6.13 28.17
C GLN A 214 2.98 -7.48 28.88
N ARG A 215 2.75 -8.60 28.21
CA ARG A 215 2.99 -9.95 28.76
C ARG A 215 4.48 -10.26 28.92
N ALA A 216 5.33 -9.76 28.03
CA ALA A 216 6.78 -9.96 28.10
C ALA A 216 7.45 -9.06 29.15
N GLY A 217 6.88 -7.91 29.49
CA GLY A 217 7.35 -7.02 30.57
C GLY A 217 6.80 -7.35 31.95
N ALA A 218 5.83 -8.29 32.04
CA ALA A 218 5.25 -8.76 33.29
C ALA A 218 5.83 -10.13 33.74
N ALA A 219 6.76 -10.71 32.98
CA ALA A 219 7.53 -11.92 33.28
C ALA A 219 9.01 -11.57 33.52
#